data_fa2dd941cd21193be8adfc5ef059e586
#
_entry.id   fa2dd941cd21193be8adfc5ef059e586
#
_cell.length_a   1.000
_cell.length_b   1.000
_cell.length_c   1.000
_cell.angle_alpha   90.00
_cell.angle_beta   90.00
_cell.angle_gamma   90.00
#
_symmetry.space_group_name_H-M   'P 1'
#
loop_
_entity.id
_entity.type
_entity.pdbx_description
1 polymer ?
#
loop_
_entity_poly.entity_id
_entity_poly.type
_entity_poly.pdbx_seq_one_letter_code
_entity_poly.pdbx_strand_id
1 'polypeptide(L)'
;MRYLIGIDMGTTNVKALLFDEQGNTAGEARCPSPITLLPDGGGVFDPEELWRLCCRLLTELLDAAPAEARSRLAGLAVTGMGEAGVPLDAAGRPLYPVIAWFDPRTEQYPAWWRDTFGEDRLYAVTGLKNQHIFTANKLLWLKEHEPQVFGEMRRWHCIPDYIAFRLTGASAMDLSLATRTLLLDAASGTWSRELLAHAGIPADILPPAVPSGTKVGEAVSYTHLRAHE
;
A
#
# COMPACT_ATOMS: atom_id res chain seq x y z
N MET A 1 0.28 31.30 4.97
CA MET A 1 0.81 30.02 5.49
C MET A 1 0.05 28.92 4.79
N ARG A 2 0.74 27.92 4.22
CA ARG A 2 0.13 26.72 3.60
C ARG A 2 0.29 25.55 4.56
N TYR A 3 -0.56 24.55 4.40
CA TYR A 3 -0.53 23.34 5.22
C TYR A 3 -0.34 22.10 4.36
N LEU A 4 0.26 21.06 4.94
CA LEU A 4 0.47 19.74 4.35
C LEU A 4 -0.01 18.66 5.31
N ILE A 5 -0.58 17.59 4.79
CA ILE A 5 -0.96 16.43 5.59
C ILE A 5 -0.05 15.25 5.24
N GLY A 6 0.51 14.60 6.27
CA GLY A 6 1.15 13.29 6.19
C GLY A 6 0.26 12.23 6.82
N ILE A 7 0.02 11.13 6.12
CA ILE A 7 -0.70 9.95 6.64
C ILE A 7 0.28 8.79 6.71
N ASP A 8 0.39 8.16 7.88
CA ASP A 8 1.17 6.94 8.09
C ASP A 8 0.22 5.76 8.39
N MET A 9 0.09 4.86 7.43
CA MET A 9 -0.67 3.61 7.54
C MET A 9 0.20 2.50 8.16
N GLY A 10 0.58 2.68 9.43
CA GLY A 10 1.47 1.76 10.12
C GLY A 10 0.81 0.47 10.60
N THR A 11 1.58 -0.57 10.89
CA THR A 11 1.07 -1.88 11.36
C THR A 11 0.39 -1.80 12.73
N THR A 12 0.93 -0.98 13.63
CA THR A 12 0.41 -0.86 15.01
C THR A 12 -0.55 0.32 15.17
N ASN A 13 -0.25 1.43 14.51
CA ASN A 13 -1.07 2.65 14.57
C ASN A 13 -1.14 3.30 13.20
N VAL A 14 -2.29 3.87 12.89
CA VAL A 14 -2.47 4.83 11.80
C VAL A 14 -2.42 6.23 12.38
N LYS A 15 -1.71 7.14 11.69
CA LYS A 15 -1.53 8.53 12.11
C LYS A 15 -1.78 9.47 10.94
N ALA A 16 -2.36 10.63 11.25
CA ALA A 16 -2.45 11.75 10.34
C ALA A 16 -1.90 13.00 11.04
N LEU A 17 -0.95 13.69 10.41
CA LEU A 17 -0.31 14.89 10.94
C LEU A 17 -0.53 16.06 9.99
N LEU A 18 -0.82 17.21 10.54
CA LEU A 18 -0.88 18.49 9.83
C LEU A 18 0.38 19.28 10.11
N PHE A 19 1.05 19.73 9.05
CA PHE A 19 2.25 20.55 9.14
C PHE A 19 1.99 21.91 8.50
N ASP A 20 2.62 22.96 9.08
CA ASP A 20 2.77 24.23 8.38
C ASP A 20 3.93 24.18 7.36
N GLU A 21 4.10 25.25 6.58
CA GLU A 21 5.16 25.31 5.56
C GLU A 21 6.57 25.44 6.14
N GLN A 22 6.72 25.64 7.46
CA GLN A 22 7.97 25.61 8.21
C GLN A 22 8.29 24.22 8.77
N GLY A 23 7.36 23.26 8.63
CA GLY A 23 7.50 21.90 9.14
C GLY A 23 7.09 21.74 10.61
N ASN A 24 6.47 22.75 11.22
CA ASN A 24 5.92 22.60 12.58
C ASN A 24 4.61 21.82 12.53
N THR A 25 4.38 20.94 13.51
CA THR A 25 3.13 20.21 13.65
C THR A 25 2.03 21.13 14.13
N ALA A 26 0.99 21.30 13.32
CA ALA A 26 -0.21 22.10 13.60
C ALA A 26 -1.41 21.25 14.08
N GLY A 27 -1.32 19.93 13.98
CA GLY A 27 -2.34 18.98 14.45
C GLY A 27 -1.90 17.54 14.27
N GLU A 28 -2.48 16.66 15.07
CA GLU A 28 -2.27 15.20 15.03
C GLU A 28 -3.56 14.47 15.35
N ALA A 29 -3.85 13.40 14.59
CA ALA A 29 -4.86 12.40 14.91
C ALA A 29 -4.23 11.01 14.77
N ARG A 30 -4.56 10.08 15.68
CA ARG A 30 -4.02 8.71 15.64
C ARG A 30 -5.01 7.69 16.22
N CYS A 31 -4.93 6.46 15.71
CA CYS A 31 -5.73 5.35 16.20
C CYS A 31 -4.94 4.04 16.05
N PRO A 32 -5.13 3.02 16.89
CA PRO A 32 -4.63 1.69 16.64
C PRO A 32 -5.06 1.17 15.27
N SER A 33 -4.16 0.46 14.59
CA SER A 33 -4.48 -0.18 13.31
C SER A 33 -5.47 -1.33 13.52
N PRO A 34 -6.48 -1.48 12.63
CA PRO A 34 -7.54 -2.46 12.78
C PRO A 34 -7.09 -3.84 12.28
N ILE A 35 -6.06 -4.41 12.91
CA ILE A 35 -5.57 -5.74 12.56
C ILE A 35 -6.40 -6.83 13.23
N THR A 36 -6.78 -7.85 12.45
CA THR A 36 -7.31 -9.12 12.98
C THR A 36 -6.17 -10.13 13.02
N LEU A 37 -5.78 -10.51 14.23
CA LEU A 37 -4.78 -11.56 14.45
C LEU A 37 -5.43 -12.93 14.27
N LEU A 38 -4.72 -13.85 13.61
CA LEU A 38 -5.16 -15.21 13.34
C LEU A 38 -4.54 -16.20 14.34
N PRO A 39 -5.19 -17.37 14.59
CA PRO A 39 -4.68 -18.35 15.57
C PRO A 39 -3.31 -18.93 15.23
N ASP A 40 -2.90 -18.91 13.96
CA ASP A 40 -1.61 -19.39 13.46
C ASP A 40 -0.47 -18.36 13.58
N GLY A 41 -0.75 -17.21 14.20
CA GLY A 41 0.20 -16.10 14.32
C GLY A 41 0.20 -15.13 13.14
N GLY A 42 -0.64 -15.39 12.13
CA GLY A 42 -0.86 -14.49 11.02
C GLY A 42 -1.71 -13.28 11.37
N GLY A 43 -1.95 -12.43 10.39
CA GLY A 43 -2.80 -11.27 10.56
C GLY A 43 -3.34 -10.75 9.25
N VAL A 44 -4.52 -10.17 9.31
CA VAL A 44 -5.18 -9.55 8.15
C VAL A 44 -5.76 -8.20 8.51
N PHE A 45 -5.95 -7.35 7.49
CA PHE A 45 -6.70 -6.11 7.62
C PHE A 45 -7.87 -6.11 6.63
N ASP A 46 -9.01 -5.56 7.04
CA ASP A 46 -10.09 -5.22 6.11
C ASP A 46 -9.74 -3.92 5.37
N PRO A 47 -9.61 -3.95 4.02
CA PRO A 47 -9.29 -2.75 3.24
C PRO A 47 -10.30 -1.61 3.42
N GLU A 48 -11.59 -1.93 3.56
CA GLU A 48 -12.63 -0.92 3.75
C GLU A 48 -12.59 -0.32 5.16
N GLU A 49 -12.19 -1.09 6.16
CA GLU A 49 -11.98 -0.58 7.51
C GLU A 49 -10.75 0.35 7.56
N LEU A 50 -9.65 0.00 6.87
CA LEU A 50 -8.48 0.88 6.71
C LEU A 50 -8.87 2.21 6.05
N TRP A 51 -9.69 2.15 5.01
CA TRP A 51 -10.20 3.35 4.33
C TRP A 51 -11.06 4.21 5.25
N ARG A 52 -12.06 3.60 5.91
CA ARG A 52 -12.93 4.30 6.88
C ARG A 52 -12.14 4.93 8.02
N LEU A 53 -11.13 4.22 8.54
CA LEU A 53 -10.24 4.76 9.56
C LEU A 53 -9.47 5.97 9.05
N CYS A 54 -8.90 5.90 7.83
CA CYS A 54 -8.20 7.03 7.22
C CYS A 54 -9.11 8.26 7.09
N CYS A 55 -10.35 8.08 6.58
CA CYS A 55 -11.33 9.16 6.46
C CYS A 55 -11.65 9.79 7.81
N ARG A 56 -11.89 8.98 8.84
CA ARG A 56 -12.18 9.44 10.19
C ARG A 56 -11.01 10.27 10.77
N LEU A 57 -9.79 9.77 10.67
CA LEU A 57 -8.61 10.50 11.15
C LEU A 57 -8.39 11.82 10.41
N LEU A 58 -8.63 11.87 9.11
CA LEU A 58 -8.57 13.11 8.34
C LEU A 58 -9.64 14.11 8.79
N THR A 59 -10.85 13.63 9.08
CA THR A 59 -11.94 14.46 9.60
C THR A 59 -11.58 15.03 10.98
N GLU A 60 -11.17 14.18 11.93
CA GLU A 60 -10.75 14.57 13.28
C GLU A 60 -9.59 15.59 13.23
N LEU A 61 -8.56 15.32 12.41
CA LEU A 61 -7.42 16.21 12.23
C LEU A 61 -7.85 17.60 11.77
N LEU A 62 -8.68 17.65 10.73
CA LEU A 62 -9.11 18.92 10.13
C LEU A 62 -10.15 19.65 10.97
N ASP A 63 -10.95 18.97 11.78
CA ASP A 63 -11.90 19.60 12.70
C ASP A 63 -11.18 20.25 13.89
N ALA A 64 -10.07 19.67 14.33
CA ALA A 64 -9.23 20.22 15.39
C ALA A 64 -8.18 21.25 14.89
N ALA A 65 -7.99 21.36 13.58
CA ALA A 65 -6.98 22.24 12.97
C ALA A 65 -7.35 23.74 13.05
N PRO A 66 -6.39 24.66 12.87
CA PRO A 66 -6.67 26.07 12.68
C PRO A 66 -7.72 26.31 11.58
N ALA A 67 -8.64 27.26 11.81
CA ALA A 67 -9.80 27.48 10.93
C ALA A 67 -9.44 27.70 9.44
N GLU A 68 -8.27 28.30 9.18
CA GLU A 68 -7.76 28.54 7.84
C GLU A 68 -7.09 27.32 7.20
N ALA A 69 -6.78 26.25 7.96
CA ALA A 69 -6.01 25.12 7.47
C ALA A 69 -6.68 24.44 6.27
N ARG A 70 -7.99 24.24 6.31
CA ARG A 70 -8.74 23.58 5.23
C ARG A 70 -8.64 24.33 3.89
N SER A 71 -8.77 25.67 3.93
CA SER A 71 -8.70 26.51 2.72
C SER A 71 -7.27 26.72 2.20
N ARG A 72 -6.27 26.39 3.02
CA ARG A 72 -4.84 26.57 2.73
C ARG A 72 -4.07 25.25 2.63
N LEU A 73 -4.77 24.13 2.58
CA LEU A 73 -4.17 22.82 2.38
C LEU A 73 -3.56 22.73 0.97
N ALA A 74 -2.26 22.52 0.89
CA ALA A 74 -1.51 22.51 -0.35
C ALA A 74 -1.25 21.09 -0.90
N GLY A 75 -1.30 20.09 -0.03
CA GLY A 75 -1.07 18.70 -0.44
C GLY A 75 -1.21 17.70 0.70
N LEU A 76 -1.25 16.43 0.28
CA LEU A 76 -1.31 15.29 1.17
C LEU A 76 -0.36 14.21 0.63
N ALA A 77 0.35 13.53 1.53
CA ALA A 77 1.18 12.38 1.21
C ALA A 77 0.80 11.20 2.12
N VAL A 78 0.90 9.98 1.58
CA VAL A 78 0.62 8.74 2.31
C VAL A 78 1.87 7.90 2.36
N THR A 79 2.19 7.36 3.53
CA THR A 79 3.22 6.36 3.78
C THR A 79 2.64 5.24 4.64
N GLY A 80 3.40 4.20 4.92
CA GLY A 80 3.00 3.11 5.80
C GLY A 80 3.68 1.79 5.51
N MET A 81 3.04 0.69 5.90
CA MET A 81 3.57 -0.65 5.69
C MET A 81 3.64 -1.00 4.19
N GLY A 82 4.77 -1.55 3.78
CA GLY A 82 5.12 -1.74 2.37
C GLY A 82 4.59 -3.03 1.75
N GLU A 83 4.88 -4.17 2.30
CA GLU A 83 4.74 -5.49 1.67
C GLU A 83 3.29 -6.01 1.63
N ALA A 84 2.43 -5.40 2.44
CA ALA A 84 1.01 -5.71 2.51
C ALA A 84 0.23 -4.92 1.45
N GLY A 85 -0.69 -5.57 0.74
CA GLY A 85 -1.41 -4.90 -0.33
C GLY A 85 -2.81 -5.46 -0.55
N VAL A 86 -3.57 -4.74 -1.36
CA VAL A 86 -4.98 -4.97 -1.65
C VAL A 86 -5.14 -5.44 -3.10
N PRO A 87 -5.64 -6.67 -3.33
CA PRO A 87 -6.08 -7.09 -4.66
C PRO A 87 -7.42 -6.41 -4.99
N LEU A 88 -7.49 -5.75 -6.14
CA LEU A 88 -8.67 -5.00 -6.57
C LEU A 88 -9.22 -5.53 -7.89
N ASP A 89 -10.55 -5.51 -8.04
CA ASP A 89 -11.24 -5.78 -9.31
C ASP A 89 -11.13 -4.60 -10.31
N ALA A 90 -11.77 -4.73 -11.45
CA ALA A 90 -11.80 -3.68 -12.48
C ALA A 90 -12.49 -2.39 -11.99
N ALA A 91 -13.44 -2.49 -11.08
CA ALA A 91 -14.13 -1.36 -10.47
C ALA A 91 -13.37 -0.72 -9.29
N GLY A 92 -12.20 -1.29 -8.90
CA GLY A 92 -11.40 -0.82 -7.77
C GLY A 92 -11.92 -1.31 -6.42
N ARG A 93 -12.74 -2.35 -6.39
CA ARG A 93 -13.27 -2.95 -5.16
C ARG A 93 -12.30 -4.02 -4.66
N PRO A 94 -12.04 -4.08 -3.34
CA PRO A 94 -11.24 -5.14 -2.74
C PRO A 94 -11.84 -6.54 -3.00
N LEU A 95 -10.97 -7.49 -3.35
CA LEU A 95 -11.33 -8.88 -3.60
C LEU A 95 -10.96 -9.81 -2.44
N TYR A 96 -10.02 -9.40 -1.59
CA TYR A 96 -9.51 -10.21 -0.49
C TYR A 96 -9.01 -9.32 0.65
N PRO A 97 -9.02 -9.79 1.90
CA PRO A 97 -8.37 -9.11 3.01
C PRO A 97 -6.87 -8.89 2.74
N VAL A 98 -6.33 -7.79 3.26
CA VAL A 98 -4.88 -7.53 3.20
C VAL A 98 -4.14 -8.53 4.09
N ILE A 99 -3.27 -9.32 3.51
CA ILE A 99 -2.37 -10.21 4.24
C ILE A 99 -1.26 -9.36 4.86
N ALA A 100 -1.10 -9.42 6.18
CA ALA A 100 -0.06 -8.68 6.89
C ALA A 100 1.34 -9.08 6.40
N TRP A 101 2.31 -8.17 6.51
CA TRP A 101 3.67 -8.43 6.03
C TRP A 101 4.33 -9.60 6.75
N PHE A 102 4.02 -9.82 8.03
CA PHE A 102 4.58 -10.87 8.90
C PHE A 102 3.79 -12.19 8.89
N ASP A 103 2.73 -12.29 8.09
CA ASP A 103 1.85 -13.47 8.06
C ASP A 103 2.61 -14.72 7.58
N PRO A 104 2.58 -15.84 8.33
CA PRO A 104 3.40 -17.02 8.06
C PRO A 104 2.96 -17.81 6.82
N ARG A 105 1.77 -17.56 6.25
CA ARG A 105 1.27 -18.32 5.07
C ARG A 105 2.19 -18.25 3.85
N THR A 106 3.11 -17.29 3.83
CA THR A 106 4.06 -17.11 2.73
C THR A 106 5.46 -17.66 2.99
N GLU A 107 5.70 -18.34 4.12
CA GLU A 107 7.02 -18.81 4.54
C GLU A 107 7.67 -19.86 3.60
N GLN A 108 6.89 -20.57 2.81
CA GLN A 108 7.38 -21.54 1.85
C GLN A 108 8.01 -20.92 0.58
N TYR A 109 7.61 -19.71 0.20
CA TYR A 109 8.00 -19.12 -1.08
C TYR A 109 9.46 -18.67 -1.21
N PRO A 110 10.18 -18.30 -0.14
CA PRO A 110 11.64 -18.13 -0.23
C PRO A 110 12.37 -19.36 -0.75
N ALA A 111 11.98 -20.57 -0.32
CA ALA A 111 12.54 -21.81 -0.84
C ALA A 111 12.18 -22.00 -2.33
N TRP A 112 10.93 -21.73 -2.71
CA TRP A 112 10.51 -21.77 -4.11
C TRP A 112 11.34 -20.86 -5.01
N TRP A 113 11.57 -19.60 -4.62
CA TRP A 113 12.40 -18.65 -5.37
C TRP A 113 13.85 -19.14 -5.49
N ARG A 114 14.44 -19.61 -4.39
CA ARG A 114 15.80 -20.15 -4.38
C ARG A 114 15.96 -21.32 -5.34
N ASP A 115 15.02 -22.25 -5.30
CA ASP A 115 15.13 -23.54 -6.00
C ASP A 115 14.75 -23.44 -7.49
N THR A 116 13.90 -22.47 -7.87
CA THR A 116 13.39 -22.34 -9.24
C THR A 116 13.98 -21.16 -10.03
N PHE A 117 14.35 -20.06 -9.36
CA PHE A 117 14.90 -18.87 -9.99
C PHE A 117 16.37 -18.64 -9.66
N GLY A 118 16.79 -19.00 -8.46
CA GLY A 118 18.16 -18.80 -7.95
C GLY A 118 18.27 -17.54 -7.09
N GLU A 119 18.83 -17.71 -5.89
CA GLU A 119 18.91 -16.64 -4.88
C GLU A 119 19.83 -15.48 -5.33
N ASP A 120 20.99 -15.80 -5.87
CA ASP A 120 21.95 -14.80 -6.37
C ASP A 120 21.36 -13.97 -7.51
N ARG A 121 20.60 -14.62 -8.40
CA ARG A 121 19.94 -13.93 -9.52
C ARG A 121 18.82 -13.04 -9.03
N LEU A 122 18.02 -13.50 -8.08
CA LEU A 122 16.96 -12.72 -7.45
C LEU A 122 17.55 -11.46 -6.78
N TYR A 123 18.63 -11.64 -6.04
CA TYR A 123 19.37 -10.53 -5.42
C TYR A 123 19.94 -9.57 -6.46
N ALA A 124 20.54 -10.06 -7.53
CA ALA A 124 21.12 -9.24 -8.59
C ALA A 124 20.07 -8.35 -9.28
N VAL A 125 18.84 -8.84 -9.44
CA VAL A 125 17.74 -8.07 -10.05
C VAL A 125 17.13 -7.09 -9.06
N THR A 126 16.86 -7.53 -7.82
CA THR A 126 16.05 -6.76 -6.87
C THR A 126 16.84 -5.96 -5.85
N GLY A 127 18.12 -6.32 -5.61
CA GLY A 127 18.93 -5.80 -4.51
C GLY A 127 18.47 -6.26 -3.12
N LEU A 128 17.52 -7.21 -3.04
CA LEU A 128 16.91 -7.65 -1.78
C LEU A 128 17.29 -9.10 -1.45
N LYS A 129 17.54 -9.36 -0.17
CA LYS A 129 17.60 -10.73 0.35
C LYS A 129 16.22 -11.36 0.30
N ASN A 130 16.17 -12.60 -0.16
CA ASN A 130 14.92 -13.36 -0.24
C ASN A 130 14.31 -13.59 1.16
N GLN A 131 13.08 -13.13 1.36
CA GLN A 131 12.32 -13.25 2.60
C GLN A 131 10.82 -13.44 2.29
N HIS A 132 10.10 -14.13 3.18
CA HIS A 132 8.67 -14.42 2.99
C HIS A 132 7.79 -13.17 2.98
N ILE A 133 8.24 -12.05 3.59
CA ILE A 133 7.46 -10.84 3.82
C ILE A 133 7.03 -10.11 2.53
N PHE A 134 7.70 -10.31 1.41
CA PHE A 134 7.50 -9.52 0.20
C PHE A 134 6.18 -9.80 -0.52
N THR A 135 5.68 -8.80 -1.25
CA THR A 135 4.43 -8.86 -2.02
C THR A 135 4.36 -10.04 -3.00
N ALA A 136 5.46 -10.34 -3.71
CA ALA A 136 5.50 -11.45 -4.67
C ALA A 136 5.03 -12.78 -4.06
N ASN A 137 5.39 -13.03 -2.79
CA ASN A 137 5.01 -14.24 -2.09
C ASN A 137 3.51 -14.29 -1.74
N LYS A 138 2.89 -13.13 -1.48
CA LYS A 138 1.45 -13.02 -1.29
C LYS A 138 0.69 -13.24 -2.59
N LEU A 139 1.21 -12.73 -3.70
CA LEU A 139 0.64 -12.96 -5.03
C LEU A 139 0.75 -14.44 -5.45
N LEU A 140 1.88 -15.10 -5.15
CA LEU A 140 2.03 -16.55 -5.35
C LEU A 140 1.04 -17.34 -4.49
N TRP A 141 0.88 -16.96 -3.22
CA TRP A 141 -0.07 -17.57 -2.33
C TRP A 141 -1.52 -17.42 -2.82
N LEU A 142 -1.92 -16.22 -3.23
CA LEU A 142 -3.25 -15.96 -3.80
C LEU A 142 -3.48 -16.79 -5.08
N LYS A 143 -2.46 -16.89 -5.93
CA LYS A 143 -2.55 -17.68 -7.16
C LYS A 143 -2.80 -19.17 -6.88
N GLU A 144 -2.19 -19.70 -5.83
CA GLU A 144 -2.26 -21.11 -5.47
C GLU A 144 -3.52 -21.46 -4.66
N HIS A 145 -3.89 -20.61 -3.68
CA HIS A 145 -4.92 -20.92 -2.69
C HIS A 145 -6.25 -20.19 -2.94
N GLU A 146 -6.21 -19.07 -3.67
CA GLU A 146 -7.38 -18.25 -4.00
C GLU A 146 -7.41 -17.95 -5.51
N PRO A 147 -7.44 -18.97 -6.38
CA PRO A 147 -7.29 -18.79 -7.82
C PRO A 147 -8.39 -17.94 -8.45
N GLN A 148 -9.59 -17.92 -7.86
CA GLN A 148 -10.66 -17.03 -8.31
C GLN A 148 -10.31 -15.56 -8.05
N VAL A 149 -9.86 -15.23 -6.83
CA VAL A 149 -9.42 -13.88 -6.46
C VAL A 149 -8.27 -13.42 -7.38
N PHE A 150 -7.28 -14.31 -7.59
CA PHE A 150 -6.15 -14.01 -8.47
C PHE A 150 -6.59 -13.78 -9.93
N GLY A 151 -7.54 -14.57 -10.44
CA GLY A 151 -8.07 -14.44 -11.80
C GLY A 151 -8.95 -13.21 -12.02
N GLU A 152 -9.64 -12.73 -10.98
CA GLU A 152 -10.48 -11.53 -11.02
C GLU A 152 -9.68 -10.25 -10.75
N MET A 153 -8.48 -10.37 -10.16
CA MET A 153 -7.64 -9.21 -9.83
C MET A 153 -7.21 -8.45 -11.09
N ARG A 154 -7.40 -7.14 -11.05
CA ARG A 154 -7.01 -6.20 -12.11
C ARG A 154 -6.04 -5.14 -11.64
N ARG A 155 -5.89 -4.98 -10.31
CA ARG A 155 -4.89 -4.09 -9.72
C ARG A 155 -4.41 -4.66 -8.39
N TRP A 156 -3.14 -4.42 -8.12
CA TRP A 156 -2.55 -4.61 -6.81
C TRP A 156 -1.99 -3.29 -6.31
N HIS A 157 -2.43 -2.83 -5.15
CA HIS A 157 -1.86 -1.66 -4.50
C HIS A 157 -1.32 -2.04 -3.11
N CYS A 158 -0.11 -1.58 -2.76
CA CYS A 158 0.29 -1.58 -1.36
C CYS A 158 -0.65 -0.67 -0.56
N ILE A 159 -0.74 -0.84 0.76
CA ILE A 159 -1.73 -0.10 1.57
C ILE A 159 -1.64 1.43 1.36
N PRO A 160 -0.44 2.08 1.40
CA PRO A 160 -0.38 3.53 1.14
C PRO A 160 -0.88 3.92 -0.25
N ASP A 161 -0.54 3.11 -1.28
CA ASP A 161 -0.99 3.36 -2.66
C ASP A 161 -2.50 3.14 -2.81
N TYR A 162 -3.07 2.16 -2.08
CA TYR A 162 -4.52 1.96 -2.02
C TYR A 162 -5.24 3.18 -1.43
N ILE A 163 -4.73 3.74 -0.34
CA ILE A 163 -5.30 4.96 0.25
C ILE A 163 -5.17 6.14 -0.73
N ALA A 164 -4.02 6.30 -1.38
CA ALA A 164 -3.83 7.34 -2.40
C ALA A 164 -4.79 7.15 -3.58
N PHE A 165 -4.98 5.90 -4.04
CA PHE A 165 -5.97 5.55 -5.07
C PHE A 165 -7.40 5.90 -4.65
N ARG A 166 -7.81 5.56 -3.43
CA ARG A 166 -9.14 5.88 -2.88
C ARG A 166 -9.37 7.40 -2.78
N LEU A 167 -8.32 8.16 -2.48
CA LEU A 167 -8.38 9.62 -2.41
C LEU A 167 -8.45 10.30 -3.78
N THR A 168 -7.81 9.74 -4.81
CA THR A 168 -7.58 10.44 -6.09
C THR A 168 -8.19 9.76 -7.30
N GLY A 169 -8.50 8.47 -7.23
CA GLY A 169 -8.83 7.63 -8.38
C GLY A 169 -7.62 7.27 -9.27
N ALA A 170 -6.44 7.81 -8.99
CA ALA A 170 -5.24 7.55 -9.78
C ALA A 170 -4.44 6.35 -9.23
N SER A 171 -3.97 5.49 -10.13
CA SER A 171 -3.22 4.28 -9.80
C SER A 171 -1.73 4.51 -10.06
N ALA A 172 -0.93 4.51 -9.00
CA ALA A 172 0.52 4.59 -9.04
C ALA A 172 1.08 3.88 -7.80
N MET A 173 2.34 3.46 -7.84
CA MET A 173 3.07 2.90 -6.70
C MET A 173 4.38 3.65 -6.50
N ASP A 174 4.63 4.09 -5.28
CA ASP A 174 5.90 4.72 -4.93
C ASP A 174 7.07 3.74 -5.11
N LEU A 175 8.21 4.19 -5.64
CA LEU A 175 9.38 3.34 -5.85
C LEU A 175 9.87 2.66 -4.57
N SER A 176 9.74 3.32 -3.40
CA SER A 176 10.11 2.70 -2.12
C SER A 176 9.21 1.52 -1.76
N LEU A 177 7.92 1.57 -2.12
CA LEU A 177 6.98 0.46 -1.96
C LEU A 177 7.14 -0.58 -3.07
N ALA A 178 7.38 -0.14 -4.30
CA ALA A 178 7.62 -1.03 -5.44
C ALA A 178 8.84 -1.94 -5.22
N THR A 179 9.92 -1.45 -4.61
CA THR A 179 11.05 -2.30 -4.23
C THR A 179 10.63 -3.41 -3.26
N ARG A 180 9.71 -3.12 -2.32
CA ARG A 180 9.22 -4.09 -1.33
C ARG A 180 8.29 -5.15 -1.91
N THR A 181 8.01 -5.10 -3.20
CA THR A 181 7.25 -6.16 -3.88
C THR A 181 8.09 -7.40 -4.22
N LEU A 182 9.42 -7.30 -4.30
CA LEU A 182 10.35 -8.29 -4.86
C LEU A 182 10.17 -8.47 -6.39
N LEU A 183 9.47 -7.55 -7.06
CA LEU A 183 9.17 -7.63 -8.50
C LEU A 183 9.75 -6.45 -9.30
N LEU A 184 10.41 -5.51 -8.62
CA LEU A 184 11.07 -4.36 -9.25
C LEU A 184 12.52 -4.72 -9.62
N ASP A 185 12.95 -4.36 -10.82
CA ASP A 185 14.35 -4.33 -11.21
C ASP A 185 14.98 -3.04 -10.62
N ALA A 186 15.88 -3.22 -9.66
CA ALA A 186 16.49 -2.12 -8.92
C ALA A 186 17.40 -1.23 -9.79
N ALA A 187 17.96 -1.76 -10.87
CA ALA A 187 18.84 -1.00 -11.76
C ALA A 187 18.04 -0.08 -12.69
N SER A 188 16.94 -0.55 -13.21
CA SER A 188 16.08 0.23 -14.14
C SER A 188 14.97 1.02 -13.43
N GLY A 189 14.60 0.67 -12.19
CA GLY A 189 13.45 1.24 -11.48
C GLY A 189 12.11 0.89 -12.12
N THR A 190 12.04 -0.23 -12.86
CA THR A 190 10.84 -0.70 -13.55
C THR A 190 10.47 -2.13 -13.13
N TRP A 191 9.22 -2.53 -13.40
CA TRP A 191 8.80 -3.91 -13.13
C TRP A 191 9.63 -4.91 -13.92
N SER A 192 10.21 -5.89 -13.23
CA SER A 192 11.03 -6.94 -13.84
C SER A 192 10.17 -7.92 -14.62
N ARG A 193 10.24 -7.85 -15.96
CA ARG A 193 9.53 -8.80 -16.84
C ARG A 193 9.93 -10.24 -16.56
N GLU A 194 11.18 -10.45 -16.19
CA GLU A 194 11.74 -11.76 -15.91
C GLU A 194 11.10 -12.37 -14.64
N LEU A 195 11.07 -11.62 -13.53
CA LEU A 195 10.48 -12.09 -12.28
C LEU A 195 8.97 -12.31 -12.42
N LEU A 196 8.28 -11.38 -13.09
CA LEU A 196 6.85 -11.50 -13.36
C LEU A 196 6.52 -12.74 -14.20
N ALA A 197 7.26 -12.97 -15.28
CA ALA A 197 7.09 -14.14 -16.14
C ALA A 197 7.38 -15.44 -15.37
N HIS A 198 8.46 -15.48 -14.58
CA HIS A 198 8.83 -16.64 -13.79
C HIS A 198 7.76 -17.00 -12.75
N ALA A 199 7.24 -16.01 -12.04
CA ALA A 199 6.16 -16.18 -11.05
C ALA A 199 4.78 -16.41 -11.71
N GLY A 200 4.65 -16.12 -13.01
CA GLY A 200 3.38 -16.13 -13.73
C GLY A 200 2.39 -15.10 -13.15
N ILE A 201 2.91 -13.92 -12.84
CA ILE A 201 2.16 -12.76 -12.36
C ILE A 201 1.96 -11.80 -13.53
N PRO A 202 0.71 -11.45 -13.89
CA PRO A 202 0.43 -10.49 -14.95
C PRO A 202 1.02 -9.10 -14.61
N ALA A 203 1.75 -8.49 -15.54
CA ALA A 203 2.38 -7.20 -15.31
C ALA A 203 1.36 -6.04 -15.21
N ASP A 204 0.21 -6.19 -15.82
CA ASP A 204 -0.86 -5.19 -15.89
C ASP A 204 -1.65 -5.02 -14.59
N ILE A 205 -1.49 -5.93 -13.63
CA ILE A 205 -2.04 -5.74 -12.28
C ILE A 205 -1.21 -4.75 -11.44
N LEU A 206 0.04 -4.50 -11.81
CA LEU A 206 0.91 -3.59 -11.08
C LEU A 206 0.82 -2.18 -11.66
N PRO A 207 0.57 -1.16 -10.82
CA PRO A 207 0.50 0.21 -11.30
C PRO A 207 1.89 0.73 -11.74
N PRO A 208 1.96 1.85 -12.48
CA PRO A 208 3.24 2.48 -12.77
C PRO A 208 4.02 2.79 -11.50
N ALA A 209 5.30 2.40 -11.44
CA ALA A 209 6.21 2.78 -10.38
C ALA A 209 6.71 4.20 -10.61
N VAL A 210 6.59 5.06 -9.58
CA VAL A 210 6.94 6.49 -9.68
C VAL A 210 7.86 6.92 -8.53
N PRO A 211 8.72 7.92 -8.72
CA PRO A 211 9.55 8.47 -7.66
C PRO A 211 8.71 9.01 -6.49
N SER A 212 9.22 8.87 -5.26
CA SER A 212 8.62 9.45 -4.06
C SER A 212 8.40 10.96 -4.23
N GLY A 213 7.26 11.44 -3.77
CA GLY A 213 6.87 12.85 -3.93
C GLY A 213 6.27 13.21 -5.29
N THR A 214 6.10 12.24 -6.21
CA THR A 214 5.36 12.47 -7.46
C THR A 214 3.90 12.79 -7.14
N LYS A 215 3.38 13.88 -7.72
CA LYS A 215 1.94 14.17 -7.68
C LYS A 215 1.19 13.17 -8.54
N VAL A 216 0.45 12.26 -7.91
CA VAL A 216 -0.31 11.20 -8.61
C VAL A 216 -1.73 11.61 -8.95
N GLY A 217 -2.29 12.63 -8.29
CA GLY A 217 -3.65 13.09 -8.56
C GLY A 217 -4.06 14.25 -7.67
N GLU A 218 -5.32 14.62 -7.76
CA GLU A 218 -5.96 15.58 -6.85
C GLU A 218 -6.99 14.82 -6.03
N ALA A 219 -7.00 15.05 -4.70
CA ALA A 219 -7.98 14.41 -3.86
C ALA A 219 -9.40 14.84 -4.28
N VAL A 220 -10.27 13.83 -4.53
CA VAL A 220 -11.68 14.09 -4.79
C VAL A 220 -12.32 14.75 -3.56
N SER A 221 -13.25 15.65 -3.81
CA SER A 221 -13.84 16.55 -2.82
C SER A 221 -14.09 15.89 -1.46
N TYR A 222 -13.74 16.61 -0.38
CA TYR A 222 -13.99 16.29 1.03
C TYR A 222 -15.46 15.87 1.34
N THR A 223 -16.43 16.23 0.51
CA THR A 223 -17.83 15.82 0.63
C THR A 223 -18.03 14.31 0.46
N HIS A 224 -17.16 13.61 -0.28
CA HIS A 224 -17.21 12.16 -0.40
C HIS A 224 -16.64 11.44 0.83
N LEU A 225 -15.78 12.10 1.62
CA LEU A 225 -15.24 11.52 2.86
C LEU A 225 -16.34 11.41 3.95
N ARG A 226 -17.33 12.33 3.95
CA ARG A 226 -18.47 12.29 4.87
C ARG A 226 -19.58 11.30 4.47
N ALA A 227 -19.64 10.86 3.22
CA ALA A 227 -20.68 9.94 2.75
C ALA A 227 -20.47 8.48 3.17
N HIS A 228 -19.39 8.18 3.90
CA HIS A 228 -19.04 6.85 4.40
C HIS A 228 -19.15 6.73 5.94
N GLU A 229 -19.73 7.73 6.62
CA GLU A 229 -20.22 7.65 8.00
C GLU A 229 -21.64 7.06 8.04
#